data_96b0bc11e4f53c44bf66a5b762c0e518
#
_entry.id   96b0bc11e4f53c44bf66a5b762c0e518
#
_cell.length_a   1.000
_cell.length_b   1.000
_cell.length_c   1.000
_cell.angle_alpha   90.00
_cell.angle_beta   90.00
_cell.angle_gamma   90.00
#
_symmetry.space_group_name_H-M   'P 1'
#
loop_
_entity.id
_entity.type
_entity.pdbx_description
1 polymer ?
#
loop_
_entity_poly.entity_id
_entity_poly.type
_entity_poly.pdbx_seq_one_letter_code
_entity_poly.pdbx_strand_id
1 'polypeptide(L)'
;SDIFVKKIWMNMWNILTKKEITELWLRSGGSASRISYAMSIILWKNIIERVASSIYIVLDESKKISIEKIYWKIICRLIDTYSPSGWVVAWDKAIEFHLQNYSIPDILIIYTRDTALRIKLSDNREVHFRTLLSWKKSWKKNLWRTLVNNSITIEIPEKFEICWYELALLESLSLRRHNMGIEESNIARFLRSHSTKIDRGILGLLASVRYIRALNRLRILARDLGYVDLYKMTLEIIRDEWWGCYLNI
;
A
#
# COMPACT_ATOMS: atom_id res chain seq x y z
N SER A 1 -14.32 23.56 -27.84
CA SER A 1 -13.42 22.39 -27.84
C SER A 1 -11.95 22.77 -27.61
N ASP A 2 -11.45 23.81 -28.28
CA ASP A 2 -10.03 24.21 -28.19
C ASP A 2 -9.63 24.79 -26.81
N ILE A 3 -10.57 25.50 -26.15
CA ILE A 3 -10.36 26.01 -24.78
C ILE A 3 -10.17 24.85 -23.79
N PHE A 4 -10.93 23.78 -23.94
CA PHE A 4 -10.83 22.61 -23.09
C PHE A 4 -9.48 21.88 -23.27
N VAL A 5 -9.09 21.66 -24.53
CA VAL A 5 -7.80 21.05 -24.85
C VAL A 5 -6.65 21.89 -24.31
N LYS A 6 -6.67 23.21 -24.50
CA LYS A 6 -5.67 24.12 -23.92
C LYS A 6 -5.59 24.01 -22.40
N LYS A 7 -6.73 23.94 -21.70
CA LYS A 7 -6.76 23.78 -20.23
C LYS A 7 -6.19 22.42 -19.78
N ILE A 8 -6.40 21.34 -20.54
CA ILE A 8 -5.75 20.07 -20.26
C ILE A 8 -4.24 20.19 -20.48
N TRP A 9 -3.79 20.81 -21.55
CA TRP A 9 -2.38 20.99 -21.84
C TRP A 9 -1.63 21.86 -20.83
N MET A 10 -2.31 22.84 -20.19
CA MET A 10 -1.75 23.58 -19.06
C MET A 10 -1.46 22.67 -17.84
N ASN A 11 -2.04 21.49 -17.81
CA ASN A 11 -1.76 20.45 -16.82
C ASN A 11 -0.81 19.36 -17.38
N MET A 12 0.08 19.72 -18.32
CA MET A 12 1.07 18.78 -18.86
C MET A 12 1.86 18.11 -17.73
N TRP A 13 2.09 16.82 -17.88
CA TRP A 13 2.75 15.97 -16.90
C TRP A 13 1.97 15.72 -15.62
N ASN A 14 0.77 16.28 -15.50
CA ASN A 14 -0.09 16.04 -14.36
C ASN A 14 -0.89 14.75 -14.56
N ILE A 15 -1.06 14.08 -13.45
CA ILE A 15 -1.94 12.92 -13.35
C ILE A 15 -3.31 13.47 -12.97
N LEU A 16 -4.30 13.27 -13.84
CA LEU A 16 -5.66 13.75 -13.65
C LEU A 16 -6.62 12.61 -13.34
N THR A 17 -7.54 12.86 -12.44
CA THR A 17 -8.69 11.99 -12.23
C THR A 17 -9.78 12.27 -13.26
N LYS A 18 -10.67 11.30 -13.50
CA LYS A 18 -11.87 11.53 -14.32
C LYS A 18 -12.69 12.71 -13.82
N LYS A 19 -12.76 12.90 -12.50
CA LYS A 19 -13.48 14.02 -11.88
C LYS A 19 -12.86 15.37 -12.26
N GLU A 20 -11.54 15.51 -12.14
CA GLU A 20 -10.83 16.75 -12.51
C GLU A 20 -11.01 17.07 -14.00
N ILE A 21 -10.92 16.07 -14.89
CA ILE A 21 -11.18 16.27 -16.32
C ILE A 21 -12.62 16.73 -16.56
N THR A 22 -13.58 16.16 -15.85
CA THR A 22 -14.99 16.57 -15.93
C THR A 22 -15.17 18.01 -15.47
N GLU A 23 -14.54 18.41 -14.38
CA GLU A 23 -14.58 19.79 -13.89
C GLU A 23 -13.95 20.77 -14.89
N LEU A 24 -12.81 20.42 -15.50
CA LEU A 24 -12.18 21.24 -16.55
C LEU A 24 -13.10 21.39 -17.77
N TRP A 25 -13.80 20.33 -18.16
CA TRP A 25 -14.78 20.35 -19.23
C TRP A 25 -15.94 21.32 -18.95
N LEU A 26 -16.55 21.20 -17.76
CA LEU A 26 -17.65 22.08 -17.36
C LEU A 26 -17.22 23.55 -17.27
N ARG A 27 -16.04 23.83 -16.71
CA ARG A 27 -15.46 25.21 -16.65
C ARG A 27 -15.07 25.75 -18.03
N SER A 28 -15.03 24.89 -19.05
CA SER A 28 -14.78 25.31 -20.44
C SER A 28 -16.07 25.52 -21.23
N GLY A 29 -17.24 25.52 -20.57
CA GLY A 29 -18.55 25.70 -21.19
C GLY A 29 -19.14 24.40 -21.77
N GLY A 30 -18.54 23.25 -21.45
CA GLY A 30 -19.08 21.95 -21.87
C GLY A 30 -20.27 21.52 -21.03
N SER A 31 -21.17 20.70 -21.61
CA SER A 31 -22.31 20.16 -20.88
C SER A 31 -21.97 18.78 -20.25
N ALA A 32 -22.56 18.48 -19.10
CA ALA A 32 -22.37 17.20 -18.41
C ALA A 32 -22.76 15.99 -19.28
N SER A 33 -23.82 16.12 -20.11
CA SER A 33 -24.27 15.07 -21.01
C SER A 33 -23.26 14.70 -22.11
N ARG A 34 -22.34 15.60 -22.46
CA ARG A 34 -21.33 15.40 -23.51
C ARG A 34 -19.94 15.03 -22.98
N ILE A 35 -19.76 14.81 -21.67
CA ILE A 35 -18.46 14.51 -21.11
C ILE A 35 -17.86 13.22 -21.67
N SER A 36 -18.67 12.17 -21.86
CA SER A 36 -18.18 10.89 -22.41
C SER A 36 -17.65 11.07 -23.84
N TYR A 37 -18.31 11.89 -24.64
CA TYR A 37 -17.86 12.24 -25.99
C TYR A 37 -16.55 13.06 -25.94
N ALA A 38 -16.47 14.06 -25.09
CA ALA A 38 -15.25 14.86 -24.89
C ALA A 38 -14.06 13.96 -24.47
N MET A 39 -14.28 13.03 -23.52
CA MET A 39 -13.28 12.06 -23.10
C MET A 39 -12.81 11.18 -24.26
N SER A 40 -13.72 10.67 -25.09
CA SER A 40 -13.36 9.87 -26.24
C SER A 40 -12.48 10.61 -27.23
N ILE A 41 -12.77 11.90 -27.47
CA ILE A 41 -11.96 12.73 -28.39
C ILE A 41 -10.55 12.94 -27.86
N ILE A 42 -10.38 13.30 -26.59
CA ILE A 42 -9.05 13.57 -26.04
C ILE A 42 -8.21 12.31 -25.90
N LEU A 43 -8.83 11.14 -25.67
CA LEU A 43 -8.17 9.83 -25.72
C LEU A 43 -7.76 9.49 -27.15
N TRP A 44 -8.67 9.62 -28.12
CA TRP A 44 -8.40 9.33 -29.53
C TRP A 44 -7.31 10.24 -30.12
N LYS A 45 -7.26 11.50 -29.72
CA LYS A 45 -6.20 12.45 -30.12
C LYS A 45 -4.90 12.25 -29.34
N ASN A 46 -4.79 11.23 -28.50
CA ASN A 46 -3.63 11.01 -27.63
C ASN A 46 -3.21 12.22 -26.78
N ILE A 47 -4.18 13.04 -26.37
CA ILE A 47 -3.94 14.17 -25.47
C ILE A 47 -3.77 13.66 -24.04
N ILE A 48 -4.52 12.60 -23.71
CA ILE A 48 -4.40 11.90 -22.44
C ILE A 48 -4.27 10.41 -22.70
N GLU A 49 -3.61 9.71 -21.78
CA GLU A 49 -3.55 8.26 -21.72
C GLU A 49 -4.18 7.76 -20.42
N ARG A 50 -4.97 6.68 -20.51
CA ARG A 50 -5.58 6.05 -19.35
C ARG A 50 -4.59 5.07 -18.72
N VAL A 51 -4.17 5.33 -17.48
CA VAL A 51 -3.22 4.47 -16.74
C VAL A 51 -3.89 3.58 -15.70
N ALA A 52 -5.08 3.96 -15.25
CA ALA A 52 -5.90 3.16 -14.34
C ALA A 52 -7.39 3.51 -14.51
N SER A 53 -8.28 2.85 -13.77
CA SER A 53 -9.74 2.96 -13.91
C SER A 53 -10.27 4.40 -14.02
N SER A 54 -9.73 5.33 -13.22
CA SER A 54 -10.18 6.74 -13.20
C SER A 54 -9.02 7.73 -13.26
N ILE A 55 -7.82 7.26 -13.61
CA ILE A 55 -6.59 8.04 -13.63
C ILE A 55 -6.05 8.12 -15.06
N TYR A 56 -5.69 9.33 -15.45
CA TYR A 56 -5.20 9.67 -16.78
C TYR A 56 -3.93 10.52 -16.66
N ILE A 57 -3.01 10.31 -17.61
CA ILE A 57 -1.83 11.15 -17.76
C ILE A 57 -2.05 12.07 -18.94
N VAL A 58 -1.70 13.34 -18.81
CA VAL A 58 -1.66 14.28 -19.91
C VAL A 58 -0.36 14.06 -20.69
N LEU A 59 -0.47 13.70 -21.96
CA LEU A 59 0.69 13.42 -22.82
C LEU A 59 1.23 14.71 -23.41
N ASP A 60 2.55 14.75 -23.59
CA ASP A 60 3.22 15.72 -24.42
C ASP A 60 3.50 15.06 -25.77
N GLU A 61 3.20 15.77 -26.86
CA GLU A 61 3.44 15.27 -28.23
C GLU A 61 4.90 14.86 -28.49
N SER A 62 5.82 15.45 -27.71
CA SER A 62 7.27 15.24 -27.91
C SER A 62 7.89 14.13 -27.06
N LYS A 63 7.20 13.59 -26.03
CA LYS A 63 7.78 12.65 -25.06
C LYS A 63 6.78 11.60 -24.58
N LYS A 64 7.03 10.34 -24.88
CA LYS A 64 6.40 9.22 -24.16
C LYS A 64 6.94 9.16 -22.74
N ILE A 65 6.06 9.31 -21.73
CA ILE A 65 6.44 9.08 -20.33
C ILE A 65 6.35 7.59 -20.07
N SER A 66 7.43 7.02 -19.56
CA SER A 66 7.37 5.68 -18.98
C SER A 66 6.56 5.75 -17.67
N ILE A 67 5.57 4.87 -17.52
CA ILE A 67 4.81 4.72 -16.26
C ILE A 67 5.76 4.53 -15.08
N GLU A 68 6.87 3.85 -15.26
CA GLU A 68 7.88 3.64 -14.22
C GLU A 68 8.38 4.95 -13.60
N LYS A 69 8.59 6.00 -14.41
CA LYS A 69 9.08 7.30 -13.91
C LYS A 69 8.07 8.04 -13.04
N ILE A 70 6.78 7.75 -13.23
CA ILE A 70 5.69 8.44 -12.53
C ILE A 70 4.85 7.49 -11.67
N TYR A 71 5.28 6.23 -11.55
CA TYR A 71 4.53 5.18 -10.84
C TYR A 71 4.08 5.65 -9.45
N TRP A 72 5.00 6.16 -8.64
CA TRP A 72 4.67 6.56 -7.27
C TRP A 72 3.70 7.74 -7.22
N LYS A 73 3.75 8.65 -8.18
CA LYS A 73 2.77 9.74 -8.32
C LYS A 73 1.38 9.20 -8.69
N ILE A 74 1.31 8.18 -9.56
CA ILE A 74 0.06 7.48 -9.86
C ILE A 74 -0.50 6.84 -8.58
N ILE A 75 0.34 6.19 -7.78
CA ILE A 75 -0.07 5.58 -6.51
C ILE A 75 -0.63 6.62 -5.55
N CYS A 76 0.02 7.77 -5.37
CA CYS A 76 -0.51 8.86 -4.55
C CYS A 76 -1.91 9.29 -5.02
N ARG A 77 -2.11 9.47 -6.32
CA ARG A 77 -3.42 9.84 -6.87
C ARG A 77 -4.49 8.77 -6.70
N LEU A 78 -4.12 7.50 -6.80
CA LEU A 78 -5.03 6.39 -6.50
C LEU A 78 -5.43 6.39 -5.03
N ILE A 79 -4.49 6.61 -4.12
CA ILE A 79 -4.73 6.71 -2.68
C ILE A 79 -5.68 7.86 -2.38
N ASP A 80 -5.41 9.05 -2.88
CA ASP A 80 -6.27 10.24 -2.70
C ASP A 80 -7.70 9.99 -3.20
N THR A 81 -7.82 9.21 -4.27
CA THR A 81 -9.13 8.92 -4.90
C THR A 81 -9.92 7.85 -4.16
N TYR A 82 -9.24 6.78 -3.71
CA TYR A 82 -9.92 5.56 -3.24
C TYR A 82 -9.74 5.29 -1.75
N SER A 83 -8.85 6.03 -1.07
CA SER A 83 -8.54 5.82 0.35
C SER A 83 -8.35 7.12 1.14
N PRO A 84 -9.27 8.11 1.00
CA PRO A 84 -9.13 9.42 1.64
C PRO A 84 -9.25 9.35 3.18
N SER A 85 -9.87 8.31 3.74
CA SER A 85 -10.12 8.19 5.18
C SER A 85 -8.93 7.64 5.98
N GLY A 86 -7.86 7.24 5.31
CA GLY A 86 -6.63 6.72 5.91
C GLY A 86 -6.15 5.44 5.26
N TRP A 87 -4.84 5.30 5.21
CA TRP A 87 -4.17 4.21 4.53
C TRP A 87 -2.75 4.00 5.06
N VAL A 88 -2.18 2.84 4.80
CA VAL A 88 -0.76 2.53 5.02
C VAL A 88 -0.30 1.51 3.97
N VAL A 89 0.92 1.67 3.47
CA VAL A 89 1.57 0.63 2.67
C VAL A 89 1.94 -0.53 3.59
N ALA A 90 1.64 -1.74 3.15
CA ALA A 90 1.78 -2.94 3.96
C ALA A 90 2.62 -4.02 3.26
N TRP A 91 2.81 -5.14 3.92
CA TRP A 91 3.42 -6.36 3.43
C TRP A 91 4.89 -6.19 3.04
N ASP A 92 5.31 -6.95 2.03
CA ASP A 92 6.70 -7.00 1.56
C ASP A 92 7.22 -5.62 1.17
N LYS A 93 6.35 -4.80 0.58
CA LYS A 93 6.75 -3.44 0.17
C LYS A 93 7.04 -2.54 1.37
N ALA A 94 6.36 -2.74 2.50
CA ALA A 94 6.71 -2.01 3.73
C ALA A 94 8.10 -2.42 4.24
N ILE A 95 8.46 -3.71 4.21
CA ILE A 95 9.82 -4.16 4.55
C ILE A 95 10.84 -3.54 3.59
N GLU A 96 10.56 -3.56 2.30
CA GLU A 96 11.45 -2.97 1.30
C GLU A 96 11.67 -1.48 1.56
N PHE A 97 10.62 -0.73 1.87
CA PHE A 97 10.72 0.68 2.21
C PHE A 97 11.56 0.92 3.48
N HIS A 98 11.38 0.09 4.51
CA HIS A 98 12.25 0.15 5.70
C HIS A 98 13.73 -0.13 5.36
N LEU A 99 14.00 -0.91 4.31
CA LEU A 99 15.33 -1.18 3.78
C LEU A 99 15.80 -0.15 2.74
N GLN A 100 15.06 0.94 2.55
CA GLN A 100 15.31 1.98 1.53
C GLN A 100 15.32 1.43 0.10
N ASN A 101 14.59 0.35 -0.16
CA ASN A 101 14.38 -0.19 -1.50
C ASN A 101 13.08 0.36 -2.09
N TYR A 102 13.20 1.22 -3.08
CA TYR A 102 12.10 1.91 -3.75
C TYR A 102 11.73 1.28 -5.11
N SER A 103 12.09 0.02 -5.32
CA SER A 103 11.70 -0.73 -6.52
C SER A 103 10.18 -0.72 -6.72
N ILE A 104 9.75 -0.77 -7.96
CA ILE A 104 8.32 -0.80 -8.29
C ILE A 104 7.84 -2.26 -8.21
N PRO A 105 6.85 -2.58 -7.37
CA PRO A 105 6.34 -3.95 -7.25
C PRO A 105 5.32 -4.26 -8.35
N ASP A 106 5.18 -5.53 -8.70
CA ASP A 106 4.10 -6.00 -9.58
C ASP A 106 2.72 -5.87 -8.90
N ILE A 107 2.68 -6.12 -7.60
CA ILE A 107 1.48 -5.96 -6.77
C ILE A 107 1.82 -5.10 -5.56
N LEU A 108 1.21 -3.92 -5.48
CA LEU A 108 1.29 -3.07 -4.30
C LEU A 108 0.08 -3.29 -3.41
N ILE A 109 0.32 -3.55 -2.13
CA ILE A 109 -0.75 -3.72 -1.14
C ILE A 109 -0.80 -2.53 -0.21
N ILE A 110 -1.98 -1.94 -0.13
CA ILE A 110 -2.30 -0.79 0.71
C ILE A 110 -3.46 -1.18 1.62
N TYR A 111 -3.25 -1.09 2.92
CA TYR A 111 -4.37 -1.16 3.85
C TYR A 111 -5.13 0.15 3.84
N THR A 112 -6.44 0.05 3.78
CA THR A 112 -7.35 1.18 3.76
C THR A 112 -8.45 1.02 4.81
N ARG A 113 -8.95 2.15 5.25
CA ARG A 113 -10.16 2.24 6.06
C ARG A 113 -11.43 2.20 5.20
N ASP A 114 -11.30 2.53 3.93
CA ASP A 114 -12.37 2.58 2.95
C ASP A 114 -12.69 1.19 2.35
N THR A 115 -13.22 1.15 1.17
CA THR A 115 -13.63 -0.11 0.52
C THR A 115 -12.44 -0.85 -0.08
N ALA A 116 -12.41 -2.17 0.10
CA ALA A 116 -11.43 -3.02 -0.56
C ALA A 116 -11.64 -3.00 -2.09
N LEU A 117 -10.56 -2.80 -2.83
CA LEU A 117 -10.58 -2.63 -4.28
C LEU A 117 -9.28 -3.17 -4.91
N ARG A 118 -9.37 -3.73 -6.11
CA ARG A 118 -8.20 -4.05 -6.94
C ARG A 118 -8.21 -3.17 -8.17
N ILE A 119 -7.09 -2.54 -8.45
CA ILE A 119 -6.91 -1.67 -9.60
C ILE A 119 -5.76 -2.21 -10.43
N LYS A 120 -6.04 -2.49 -11.70
CA LYS A 120 -5.02 -2.86 -12.67
C LYS A 120 -4.54 -1.60 -13.39
N LEU A 121 -3.23 -1.42 -13.47
CA LEU A 121 -2.57 -0.38 -14.24
C LEU A 121 -2.43 -0.82 -15.71
N SER A 122 -2.19 0.13 -16.60
CA SER A 122 -2.05 -0.16 -18.04
C SER A 122 -0.82 -1.01 -18.40
N ASP A 123 0.17 -1.06 -17.53
CA ASP A 123 1.38 -1.91 -17.64
C ASP A 123 1.24 -3.29 -16.98
N ASN A 124 0.02 -3.70 -16.65
CA ASN A 124 -0.35 -4.95 -15.98
C ASN A 124 -0.01 -5.06 -14.48
N ARG A 125 0.64 -4.08 -13.87
CA ARG A 125 0.81 -4.02 -12.41
C ARG A 125 -0.52 -3.82 -11.71
N GLU A 126 -0.58 -4.18 -10.43
CA GLU A 126 -1.83 -4.10 -9.67
C GLU A 126 -1.63 -3.34 -8.36
N VAL A 127 -2.64 -2.60 -7.95
CA VAL A 127 -2.74 -1.97 -6.63
C VAL A 127 -3.95 -2.58 -5.92
N HIS A 128 -3.70 -3.20 -4.78
CA HIS A 128 -4.73 -3.83 -3.96
C HIS A 128 -4.97 -3.00 -2.71
N PHE A 129 -6.08 -2.29 -2.66
CA PHE A 129 -6.61 -1.71 -1.45
C PHE A 129 -7.31 -2.81 -0.64
N ARG A 130 -6.87 -3.04 0.58
CA ARG A 130 -7.42 -4.08 1.46
C ARG A 130 -7.86 -3.48 2.78
N THR A 131 -9.03 -3.88 3.25
CA THR A 131 -9.45 -3.59 4.61
C THR A 131 -8.85 -4.63 5.56
N LEU A 132 -8.47 -4.21 6.76
CA LEU A 132 -8.08 -5.14 7.80
C LEU A 132 -9.27 -6.02 8.17
N LEU A 133 -9.16 -7.29 7.86
CA LEU A 133 -10.16 -8.29 8.23
C LEU A 133 -10.04 -8.57 9.73
N SER A 134 -11.03 -8.15 10.49
CA SER A 134 -11.20 -8.54 11.88
C SER A 134 -12.54 -9.27 12.04
N TRP A 135 -12.50 -10.42 12.68
CA TRP A 135 -13.70 -11.22 13.00
C TRP A 135 -14.62 -10.53 14.01
N LYS A 136 -14.09 -9.60 14.82
CA LYS A 136 -14.85 -8.81 15.81
C LYS A 136 -14.83 -7.33 15.46
N LYS A 137 -15.99 -6.69 15.35
CA LYS A 137 -16.12 -5.25 15.02
C LYS A 137 -15.31 -4.32 15.94
N SER A 138 -15.18 -4.66 17.22
CA SER A 138 -14.38 -3.90 18.21
C SER A 138 -12.89 -3.88 17.88
N TRP A 139 -12.35 -5.00 17.39
CA TRP A 139 -10.94 -5.14 17.02
C TRP A 139 -10.55 -4.28 15.80
N LYS A 140 -11.45 -4.18 14.81
CA LYS A 140 -11.19 -3.36 13.61
C LYS A 140 -10.84 -1.91 13.99
N LYS A 141 -11.60 -1.33 14.93
CA LYS A 141 -11.36 0.05 15.36
C LYS A 141 -10.05 0.20 16.12
N ASN A 142 -9.73 -0.74 16.99
CA ASN A 142 -8.50 -0.70 17.78
C ASN A 142 -7.26 -0.97 16.93
N LEU A 143 -7.28 -2.02 16.10
CA LEU A 143 -6.17 -2.37 15.24
C LEU A 143 -5.88 -1.25 14.20
N TRP A 144 -6.94 -0.66 13.61
CA TRP A 144 -6.76 0.48 12.71
C TRP A 144 -6.14 1.68 13.43
N ARG A 145 -6.62 2.01 14.64
CA ARG A 145 -6.04 3.08 15.45
C ARG A 145 -4.56 2.80 15.76
N THR A 146 -4.23 1.58 16.12
CA THR A 146 -2.85 1.16 16.35
C THR A 146 -2.02 1.27 15.08
N LEU A 147 -2.56 0.87 13.91
CA LEU A 147 -1.91 1.02 12.61
C LEU A 147 -1.53 2.46 12.31
N VAL A 148 -2.49 3.37 12.40
CA VAL A 148 -2.27 4.78 12.07
C VAL A 148 -1.35 5.45 13.09
N ASN A 149 -1.48 5.14 14.38
CA ASN A 149 -0.67 5.76 15.42
C ASN A 149 0.80 5.31 15.41
N ASN A 150 1.09 4.16 14.80
CA ASN A 150 2.45 3.61 14.71
C ASN A 150 2.95 3.53 13.27
N SER A 151 2.23 4.11 12.29
CA SER A 151 2.74 4.22 10.93
C SER A 151 4.01 5.07 10.90
N ILE A 152 4.87 4.78 9.96
CA ILE A 152 6.11 5.49 9.74
C ILE A 152 5.99 6.24 8.43
N THR A 153 6.20 7.55 8.48
CA THR A 153 6.20 8.39 7.28
C THR A 153 7.56 8.28 6.59
N ILE A 154 7.56 8.02 5.29
CA ILE A 154 8.72 8.13 4.42
C ILE A 154 8.48 9.24 3.40
N GLU A 155 9.57 9.90 2.96
CA GLU A 155 9.49 11.04 2.03
C GLU A 155 9.95 10.68 0.61
N ILE A 156 10.55 9.53 0.43
CA ILE A 156 11.10 9.04 -0.85
C ILE A 156 10.48 7.66 -1.15
N PRO A 157 10.02 7.41 -2.38
CA PRO A 157 10.08 8.25 -3.60
C PRO A 157 9.03 9.37 -3.63
N GLU A 158 8.01 9.29 -2.82
CA GLU A 158 6.97 10.27 -2.52
C GLU A 158 6.61 10.10 -1.03
N LYS A 159 5.77 10.98 -0.50
CA LYS A 159 5.34 10.87 0.90
C LYS A 159 4.38 9.70 1.08
N PHE A 160 4.81 8.68 1.81
CA PHE A 160 4.00 7.50 2.14
C PHE A 160 3.95 7.23 3.62
N GLU A 161 2.78 6.76 4.08
CA GLU A 161 2.63 6.11 5.36
C GLU A 161 2.86 4.61 5.17
N ILE A 162 3.81 4.03 5.89
CA ILE A 162 4.12 2.61 5.87
C ILE A 162 3.81 1.96 7.20
N CYS A 163 3.40 0.70 7.20
CA CYS A 163 3.15 0.00 8.44
C CYS A 163 4.46 -0.21 9.22
N TRP A 164 4.36 -0.23 10.54
CA TRP A 164 5.51 -0.40 11.43
C TRP A 164 6.16 -1.77 11.31
N TYR A 165 7.32 -1.91 11.95
CA TYR A 165 8.22 -3.06 11.78
C TYR A 165 7.56 -4.41 12.04
N GLU A 166 6.82 -4.55 13.14
CA GLU A 166 6.22 -5.82 13.58
C GLU A 166 5.14 -6.29 12.62
N LEU A 167 4.27 -5.39 12.17
CA LEU A 167 3.20 -5.75 11.24
C LEU A 167 3.76 -6.11 9.87
N ALA A 168 4.68 -5.30 9.32
CA ALA A 168 5.35 -5.59 8.06
C ALA A 168 5.98 -6.98 8.08
N LEU A 169 6.71 -7.28 9.17
CA LEU A 169 7.40 -8.54 9.37
C LEU A 169 6.44 -9.73 9.48
N LEU A 170 5.40 -9.64 10.34
CA LEU A 170 4.47 -10.75 10.54
C LEU A 170 3.60 -11.00 9.31
N GLU A 171 3.25 -9.97 8.55
CA GLU A 171 2.50 -10.13 7.32
C GLU A 171 3.30 -10.82 6.23
N SER A 172 4.54 -10.38 6.00
CA SER A 172 5.44 -11.03 5.05
C SER A 172 5.68 -12.50 5.41
N LEU A 173 5.81 -12.80 6.69
CA LEU A 173 5.92 -14.19 7.17
C LEU A 173 4.62 -14.98 7.04
N SER A 174 3.45 -14.32 7.05
CA SER A 174 2.16 -14.99 6.87
C SER A 174 1.96 -15.51 5.45
N LEU A 175 2.51 -14.84 4.44
CA LEU A 175 2.29 -15.10 3.02
C LEU A 175 3.12 -16.24 2.43
N ARG A 176 4.15 -16.70 3.11
CA ARG A 176 5.04 -17.78 2.61
C ARG A 176 4.32 -19.05 2.11
N ARG A 177 3.05 -19.27 2.49
CA ARG A 177 2.27 -20.42 2.01
C ARG A 177 1.85 -20.33 0.53
N HIS A 178 1.91 -19.14 -0.07
CA HIS A 178 1.35 -18.90 -1.41
C HIS A 178 2.41 -18.52 -2.45
N ASN A 179 3.70 -18.79 -2.20
CA ASN A 179 4.81 -18.29 -3.04
C ASN A 179 4.76 -16.78 -3.31
N MET A 180 4.01 -16.04 -2.50
CA MET A 180 3.91 -14.59 -2.51
C MET A 180 4.50 -14.08 -1.20
N GLY A 181 5.77 -13.86 -1.16
CA GLY A 181 6.44 -13.33 0.02
C GLY A 181 7.82 -12.85 -0.33
N ILE A 182 8.30 -11.92 0.49
CA ILE A 182 9.65 -11.39 0.36
C ILE A 182 10.67 -12.52 0.54
N GLU A 183 11.78 -12.44 -0.18
CA GLU A 183 12.88 -13.38 -0.03
C GLU A 183 13.41 -13.38 1.41
N GLU A 184 13.83 -14.53 1.88
CA GLU A 184 14.38 -14.70 3.24
C GLU A 184 15.58 -13.80 3.49
N SER A 185 16.37 -13.54 2.48
CA SER A 185 17.50 -12.61 2.48
C SER A 185 17.08 -11.19 2.88
N ASN A 186 15.94 -10.71 2.41
CA ASN A 186 15.41 -9.38 2.75
C ASN A 186 14.89 -9.34 4.19
N ILE A 187 14.26 -10.41 4.68
CA ILE A 187 13.87 -10.51 6.09
C ILE A 187 15.11 -10.54 6.99
N ALA A 188 16.14 -11.28 6.61
CA ALA A 188 17.40 -11.31 7.37
C ALA A 188 18.07 -9.92 7.40
N ARG A 189 18.09 -9.20 6.27
CA ARG A 189 18.59 -7.80 6.22
C ARG A 189 17.75 -6.88 7.10
N PHE A 190 16.44 -7.01 7.06
CA PHE A 190 15.53 -6.23 7.89
C PHE A 190 15.79 -6.48 9.38
N LEU A 191 15.89 -7.73 9.81
CA LEU A 191 16.20 -8.08 11.20
C LEU A 191 17.57 -7.55 11.64
N ARG A 192 18.58 -7.59 10.77
CA ARG A 192 19.91 -7.03 11.06
C ARG A 192 19.85 -5.54 11.39
N SER A 193 18.99 -4.80 10.71
CA SER A 193 18.90 -3.34 10.87
C SER A 193 17.88 -2.90 11.92
N HIS A 194 16.88 -3.72 12.23
CA HIS A 194 15.71 -3.30 13.00
C HIS A 194 15.33 -4.22 14.16
N SER A 195 16.02 -5.34 14.41
CA SER A 195 15.65 -6.29 15.48
C SER A 195 15.56 -5.65 16.87
N THR A 196 16.41 -4.66 17.15
CA THR A 196 16.41 -3.91 18.43
C THR A 196 15.27 -2.91 18.57
N LYS A 197 14.56 -2.60 17.47
CA LYS A 197 13.43 -1.67 17.44
C LYS A 197 12.08 -2.39 17.54
N ILE A 198 12.08 -3.71 17.51
CA ILE A 198 10.87 -4.53 17.57
C ILE A 198 10.29 -4.48 18.99
N ASP A 199 9.04 -4.04 19.11
CA ASP A 199 8.34 -3.89 20.36
C ASP A 199 7.58 -5.16 20.75
N ARG A 200 7.79 -5.64 22.00
CA ARG A 200 7.15 -6.84 22.55
C ARG A 200 5.64 -6.68 22.66
N GLY A 201 5.16 -5.51 23.08
CA GLY A 201 3.73 -5.27 23.29
C GLY A 201 2.97 -5.28 21.96
N ILE A 202 3.56 -4.69 20.91
CA ILE A 202 3.00 -4.70 19.56
C ILE A 202 2.97 -6.12 18.99
N LEU A 203 4.05 -6.90 19.14
CA LEU A 203 4.09 -8.31 18.72
C LEU A 203 3.02 -9.14 19.45
N GLY A 204 2.86 -8.95 20.77
CA GLY A 204 1.85 -9.61 21.56
C GLY A 204 0.43 -9.27 21.09
N LEU A 205 0.15 -7.99 20.86
CA LEU A 205 -1.12 -7.52 20.32
C LEU A 205 -1.43 -8.18 18.96
N LEU A 206 -0.46 -8.24 18.06
CA LEU A 206 -0.63 -8.86 16.74
C LEU A 206 -0.82 -10.38 16.86
N ALA A 207 -0.10 -11.05 17.76
CA ALA A 207 -0.23 -12.47 18.02
C ALA A 207 -1.65 -12.83 18.50
N SER A 208 -2.20 -12.07 19.46
CA SER A 208 -3.53 -12.29 20.02
C SER A 208 -4.66 -12.12 19.00
N VAL A 209 -4.44 -11.34 17.93
CA VAL A 209 -5.44 -11.11 16.87
C VAL A 209 -5.47 -12.27 15.86
N ARG A 210 -4.34 -12.58 15.22
CA ARG A 210 -4.28 -13.63 14.16
C ARG A 210 -2.88 -14.02 13.72
N TYR A 211 -1.84 -13.36 14.21
CA TYR A 211 -0.48 -13.52 13.68
C TYR A 211 0.36 -14.55 14.43
N ILE A 212 -0.24 -15.35 15.33
CA ILE A 212 0.48 -16.37 16.13
C ILE A 212 1.31 -17.33 15.28
N ARG A 213 0.81 -17.73 14.10
CA ARG A 213 1.54 -18.62 13.18
C ARG A 213 2.74 -17.91 12.54
N ALA A 214 2.59 -16.64 12.18
CA ALA A 214 3.66 -15.82 11.65
C ALA A 214 4.71 -15.53 12.73
N LEU A 215 4.26 -15.28 13.95
CA LEU A 215 5.14 -15.09 15.10
C LEU A 215 5.97 -16.36 15.38
N ASN A 216 5.38 -17.56 15.27
CA ASN A 216 6.14 -18.80 15.41
C ASN A 216 7.20 -18.98 14.31
N ARG A 217 6.93 -18.54 13.08
CA ARG A 217 7.92 -18.52 12.01
C ARG A 217 9.03 -17.51 12.30
N LEU A 218 8.68 -16.33 12.81
CA LEU A 218 9.66 -15.35 13.25
C LEU A 218 10.56 -15.91 14.34
N ARG A 219 9.99 -16.62 15.31
CA ARG A 219 10.75 -17.31 16.36
C ARG A 219 11.79 -18.29 15.80
N ILE A 220 11.38 -19.14 14.85
CA ILE A 220 12.29 -20.09 14.21
C ILE A 220 13.41 -19.35 13.48
N LEU A 221 13.05 -18.36 12.68
CA LEU A 221 14.00 -17.55 11.91
C LEU A 221 14.98 -16.78 12.83
N ALA A 222 14.48 -16.21 13.93
CA ALA A 222 15.32 -15.52 14.91
C ALA A 222 16.35 -16.46 15.54
N ARG A 223 15.95 -17.70 15.86
CA ARG A 223 16.87 -18.74 16.35
C ARG A 223 17.95 -19.07 15.31
N ASP A 224 17.53 -19.33 14.08
CA ASP A 224 18.42 -19.78 12.99
C ASP A 224 19.40 -18.68 12.57
N LEU A 225 19.03 -17.42 12.71
CA LEU A 225 19.87 -16.27 12.46
C LEU A 225 20.65 -15.76 13.70
N GLY A 226 20.48 -16.39 14.86
CA GLY A 226 21.22 -16.04 16.08
C GLY A 226 20.70 -14.82 16.85
N TYR A 227 19.48 -14.33 16.58
CA TYR A 227 18.84 -13.23 17.32
C TYR A 227 18.22 -13.72 18.64
N VAL A 228 19.08 -13.98 19.64
CA VAL A 228 18.69 -14.67 20.91
C VAL A 228 17.59 -13.92 21.66
N ASP A 229 17.67 -12.59 21.74
CA ASP A 229 16.67 -11.79 22.46
C ASP A 229 15.30 -11.79 21.76
N LEU A 230 15.29 -11.66 20.43
CA LEU A 230 14.07 -11.75 19.65
C LEU A 230 13.46 -13.17 19.73
N TYR A 231 14.31 -14.21 19.71
CA TYR A 231 13.86 -15.60 19.91
C TYR A 231 13.18 -15.78 21.27
N LYS A 232 13.82 -15.33 22.36
CA LYS A 232 13.26 -15.42 23.72
C LYS A 232 11.94 -14.65 23.82
N MET A 233 11.93 -13.40 23.35
CA MET A 233 10.74 -12.55 23.33
C MET A 233 9.56 -13.23 22.62
N THR A 234 9.78 -13.75 21.42
CA THR A 234 8.71 -14.41 20.65
C THR A 234 8.25 -15.72 21.29
N LEU A 235 9.15 -16.47 21.92
CA LEU A 235 8.82 -17.69 22.67
C LEU A 235 7.93 -17.39 23.88
N GLU A 236 8.22 -16.34 24.63
CA GLU A 236 7.41 -15.90 25.78
C GLU A 236 6.02 -15.48 25.34
N ILE A 237 5.89 -14.63 24.30
CA ILE A 237 4.58 -14.22 23.77
C ILE A 237 3.75 -15.44 23.34
N ILE A 238 4.38 -16.42 22.65
CA ILE A 238 3.67 -17.63 22.23
C ILE A 238 3.18 -18.43 23.44
N ARG A 239 3.99 -18.55 24.49
CA ARG A 239 3.57 -19.22 25.72
C ARG A 239 2.41 -18.50 26.41
N ASP A 240 2.51 -17.20 26.58
CA ASP A 240 1.45 -16.38 27.19
C ASP A 240 0.12 -16.53 26.47
N GLU A 241 0.11 -16.48 25.13
CA GLU A 241 -1.11 -16.67 24.32
C GLU A 241 -1.66 -18.09 24.40
N TRP A 242 -0.82 -19.13 24.47
CA TRP A 242 -1.26 -20.53 24.59
C TRP A 242 -1.90 -20.79 25.96
N TRP A 243 -1.31 -20.30 27.04
CA TRP A 243 -1.89 -20.42 28.39
C TRP A 243 -3.22 -19.68 28.50
N GLY A 244 -3.37 -18.53 27.87
CA GLY A 244 -4.63 -17.80 27.79
C GLY A 244 -5.76 -18.56 27.10
N CYS A 245 -5.45 -19.44 26.13
CA CYS A 245 -6.44 -20.30 25.48
C CYS A 245 -6.93 -21.45 26.37
N TYR A 246 -6.11 -21.94 27.30
CA TYR A 246 -6.50 -23.04 28.23
C TYR A 246 -7.24 -22.56 29.47
N LEU A 247 -7.14 -21.27 29.82
CA LEU A 247 -7.82 -20.70 31.01
C LEU A 247 -9.22 -20.15 30.71
N ASN A 248 -9.63 -20.10 29.45
CA ASN A 248 -10.95 -19.66 29.00
C ASN A 248 -11.87 -20.82 28.55
N ILE A 249 -11.57 -22.06 28.95
CA ILE A 249 -12.44 -23.22 28.91
C ILE A 249 -12.85 -23.54 30.34
#